data_2619d7fca021c65e55fc0d43662d00bf
#
_entry.id   2619d7fca021c65e55fc0d43662d00bf
#
_cell.length_a   1.000
_cell.length_b   1.000
_cell.length_c   1.000
_cell.angle_alpha   90.00
_cell.angle_beta   90.00
_cell.angle_gamma   90.00
#
_symmetry.space_group_name_H-M   'P 1'
#
loop_
_entity.id
_entity.type
_entity.pdbx_description
1 polymer ?
#
loop_
_entity_poly.entity_id
_entity_poly.type
_entity_poly.pdbx_seq_one_letter_code
_entity_poly.pdbx_strand_id
1 'polypeptide(L)'
;MPERPSSRPHPPSDFDVDVLVVGAGPTGLTAACEALRHGLSVRIVDRKQGRSTYSKALVTHARTLEVFATMGVADAMLAEGVPFAALNAHTGPQRRAVRLDLLGLPWGDTAYPFWLSIPQYATEQVLEEHLKNLGGAVEWGTSLDEVYDRGDHVEALVEYDGGTEAVKARWLVGCDGGRSRVRDQIGVRLKRHDAGATFVLADVKSTLSIVEDEGYVYLAPQGLLLIVPMPEPGRWRIISHVPTPSAESQLNVDTAFLDDMIRQRSGLEFGSHDVVWTSQFNLSHGLADHYRRGRVFLAGDAAHIHSPVGGQGLNTGVQDAHNLLWKLAMADHSGSHEAEKLLGSYEAERQSTGRSMVTGVARVTAALTTRRSVVRRALGRLAPWILARPTVQAKLGRTAGMLELAYSDGSLATAADAGRRLANPELRAGGRLHDKLSHAGWSWVVWGRSGQTPPDPAAARWCGTPVVFLPDKTLTQTAGQIPDSKRVVLVRPDRYVAGAGPTPESVSRHCQHGRTPSDTPGGKTKRSPKA
;
A
#
# COMPACT_ATOMS: atom_id res chain seq x y z
N MET A 1 -2.37 -14.66 24.69
CA MET A 1 -1.15 -14.71 23.85
C MET A 1 -1.42 -15.69 22.74
N PRO A 2 -1.37 -15.31 21.45
CA PRO A 2 -1.45 -16.28 20.38
C PRO A 2 -0.15 -17.09 20.34
N GLU A 3 -0.30 -18.39 20.24
CA GLU A 3 0.81 -19.34 20.13
C GLU A 3 1.70 -18.96 18.94
N ARG A 4 3.02 -18.91 19.17
CA ARG A 4 4.00 -18.79 18.09
C ARG A 4 3.83 -19.97 17.13
N PRO A 5 3.75 -19.74 15.81
CA PRO A 5 3.85 -20.85 14.89
C PRO A 5 5.21 -21.53 15.14
N SER A 6 5.17 -22.84 15.39
CA SER A 6 6.36 -23.67 15.56
C SER A 6 7.24 -23.49 14.32
N SER A 7 8.43 -22.93 14.50
CA SER A 7 9.46 -22.87 13.47
C SER A 7 9.80 -24.31 13.08
N ARG A 8 9.31 -24.76 11.93
CA ARG A 8 9.84 -25.99 11.32
C ARG A 8 11.30 -25.70 10.96
N PRO A 9 12.26 -26.55 11.32
CA PRO A 9 13.60 -26.40 10.85
C PRO A 9 13.57 -26.50 9.31
N HIS A 10 13.94 -25.41 8.63
CA HIS A 10 14.19 -25.46 7.20
C HIS A 10 15.35 -26.45 6.97
N PRO A 11 15.28 -27.31 5.95
CA PRO A 11 16.46 -28.06 5.51
C PRO A 11 17.59 -27.05 5.21
N PRO A 12 18.86 -27.41 5.39
CA PRO A 12 19.97 -26.53 5.07
C PRO A 12 19.79 -25.98 3.66
N SER A 13 19.52 -24.69 3.53
CA SER A 13 19.38 -24.01 2.24
C SER A 13 20.78 -23.68 1.72
N ASP A 14 20.99 -23.86 0.41
CA ASP A 14 22.22 -23.43 -0.25
C ASP A 14 22.33 -21.88 -0.32
N PHE A 15 21.41 -21.18 0.35
CA PHE A 15 21.29 -19.71 0.39
C PHE A 15 21.50 -19.17 1.80
N ASP A 16 22.07 -17.96 1.89
CA ASP A 16 22.22 -17.27 3.18
C ASP A 16 20.86 -16.81 3.72
N VAL A 17 19.96 -16.39 2.81
CA VAL A 17 18.59 -15.97 3.14
C VAL A 17 17.60 -16.27 2.00
N ASP A 18 16.31 -16.36 2.31
CA ASP A 18 15.28 -16.48 1.29
C ASP A 18 15.09 -15.16 0.54
N VAL A 19 15.09 -14.04 1.26
CA VAL A 19 14.83 -12.70 0.67
C VAL A 19 15.88 -11.69 1.13
N LEU A 20 16.56 -11.07 0.16
CA LEU A 20 17.35 -9.87 0.40
C LEU A 20 16.50 -8.65 0.00
N VAL A 21 16.22 -7.75 0.96
CA VAL A 21 15.53 -6.50 0.73
C VAL A 21 16.53 -5.35 0.70
N VAL A 22 16.51 -4.56 -0.37
CA VAL A 22 17.40 -3.39 -0.53
C VAL A 22 16.60 -2.11 -0.37
N GLY A 23 16.88 -1.35 0.70
CA GLY A 23 16.19 -0.13 1.10
C GLY A 23 15.25 -0.34 2.28
N ALA A 24 15.47 0.39 3.37
CA ALA A 24 14.69 0.35 4.61
C ALA A 24 13.72 1.53 4.77
N GLY A 25 13.12 2.00 3.67
CA GLY A 25 11.95 2.87 3.72
C GLY A 25 10.67 2.07 4.04
N PRO A 26 9.49 2.72 4.06
CA PRO A 26 8.24 2.05 4.42
C PRO A 26 7.93 0.80 3.59
N THR A 27 8.24 0.81 2.30
CA THR A 27 8.06 -0.35 1.40
C THR A 27 8.97 -1.51 1.79
N GLY A 28 10.26 -1.24 2.03
CA GLY A 28 11.22 -2.29 2.37
C GLY A 28 11.01 -2.86 3.77
N LEU A 29 10.71 -2.00 4.75
CA LEU A 29 10.33 -2.45 6.08
C LEU A 29 9.06 -3.31 6.05
N THR A 30 8.05 -2.92 5.26
CA THR A 30 6.86 -3.76 5.04
C THR A 30 7.24 -5.09 4.39
N ALA A 31 8.11 -5.08 3.38
CA ALA A 31 8.56 -6.31 2.73
C ALA A 31 9.29 -7.25 3.70
N ALA A 32 10.18 -6.72 4.53
CA ALA A 32 10.89 -7.53 5.52
C ALA A 32 9.95 -8.12 6.58
N CYS A 33 9.02 -7.32 7.12
CA CYS A 33 8.00 -7.80 8.06
C CYS A 33 7.11 -8.87 7.43
N GLU A 34 6.66 -8.67 6.19
CA GLU A 34 5.83 -9.64 5.46
C GLU A 34 6.61 -10.93 5.16
N ALA A 35 7.90 -10.86 4.81
CA ALA A 35 8.73 -12.04 4.62
C ALA A 35 8.75 -12.91 5.88
N LEU A 36 9.07 -12.33 7.03
CA LEU A 36 9.08 -13.04 8.32
C LEU A 36 7.70 -13.57 8.69
N ARG A 37 6.63 -12.80 8.46
CA ARG A 37 5.25 -13.22 8.73
C ARG A 37 4.84 -14.43 7.89
N HIS A 38 5.37 -14.55 6.68
CA HIS A 38 5.14 -15.69 5.79
C HIS A 38 6.16 -16.83 5.98
N GLY A 39 7.06 -16.73 6.97
CA GLY A 39 8.01 -17.78 7.32
C GLY A 39 9.29 -17.80 6.47
N LEU A 40 9.56 -16.74 5.70
CA LEU A 40 10.79 -16.59 4.93
C LEU A 40 11.87 -15.94 5.80
N SER A 41 13.10 -16.39 5.68
CA SER A 41 14.27 -15.69 6.22
C SER A 41 14.55 -14.42 5.41
N VAL A 42 14.97 -13.33 6.09
CA VAL A 42 15.18 -12.03 5.44
C VAL A 42 16.42 -11.32 5.95
N ARG A 43 17.17 -10.72 5.04
CA ARG A 43 18.10 -9.62 5.31
C ARG A 43 17.56 -8.33 4.70
N ILE A 44 17.66 -7.22 5.40
CA ILE A 44 17.30 -5.90 4.90
C ILE A 44 18.45 -4.94 5.10
N VAL A 45 18.89 -4.32 4.01
CA VAL A 45 20.05 -3.40 3.98
C VAL A 45 19.61 -2.01 3.56
N ASP A 46 20.20 -0.97 4.14
CA ASP A 46 20.05 0.43 3.68
C ASP A 46 21.37 1.18 3.79
N ARG A 47 21.72 1.93 2.74
CA ARG A 47 22.93 2.74 2.66
C ARG A 47 23.00 3.90 3.66
N LYS A 48 21.86 4.31 4.22
CA LYS A 48 21.81 5.34 5.27
C LYS A 48 22.33 4.78 6.57
N GLN A 49 22.84 5.66 7.44
CA GLN A 49 23.30 5.30 8.78
C GLN A 49 22.17 5.09 9.80
N GLY A 50 20.93 5.32 9.40
CA GLY A 50 19.74 5.18 10.23
C GLY A 50 18.49 5.72 9.55
N ARG A 51 17.36 5.65 10.27
CA ARG A 51 16.08 6.18 9.80
C ARG A 51 16.17 7.67 9.49
N SER A 52 15.40 8.12 8.51
CA SER A 52 15.24 9.55 8.25
C SER A 52 14.40 10.19 9.36
N THR A 53 14.86 11.32 9.88
CA THR A 53 14.08 12.14 10.83
C THR A 53 13.03 13.00 10.15
N TYR A 54 13.13 13.17 8.85
CA TYR A 54 12.23 14.00 8.05
C TYR A 54 11.78 13.26 6.79
N SER A 55 10.57 13.56 6.32
CA SER A 55 10.00 12.81 5.21
C SER A 55 8.95 13.59 4.43
N LYS A 56 8.76 13.20 3.16
CA LYS A 56 7.79 13.83 2.27
C LYS A 56 6.38 13.27 2.43
N ALA A 57 6.23 11.99 2.77
CA ALA A 57 4.92 11.37 2.94
C ALA A 57 4.34 11.66 4.33
N LEU A 58 3.01 11.83 4.37
CA LEU A 58 2.27 12.15 5.59
C LEU A 58 0.94 11.41 5.69
N VAL A 59 0.35 10.97 4.56
CA VAL A 59 -1.01 10.43 4.58
C VAL A 59 -1.00 8.92 4.35
N THR A 60 -1.63 8.18 5.27
CA THR A 60 -1.92 6.76 5.15
C THR A 60 -3.41 6.56 4.89
N HIS A 61 -3.73 5.82 3.81
CA HIS A 61 -5.09 5.58 3.36
C HIS A 61 -5.72 4.34 4.01
N ALA A 62 -7.05 4.26 3.99
CA ALA A 62 -7.84 3.18 4.56
C ALA A 62 -7.33 1.76 4.17
N ARG A 63 -7.05 1.54 2.87
CA ARG A 63 -6.54 0.24 2.40
C ARG A 63 -5.18 -0.12 3.00
N THR A 64 -4.31 0.85 3.15
CA THR A 64 -2.99 0.64 3.75
C THR A 64 -3.09 0.34 5.26
N LEU A 65 -4.03 0.99 5.96
CA LEU A 65 -4.34 0.64 7.35
C LEU A 65 -4.88 -0.79 7.48
N GLU A 66 -5.65 -1.28 6.50
CA GLU A 66 -6.05 -2.70 6.46
C GLU A 66 -4.87 -3.65 6.26
N VAL A 67 -3.89 -3.27 5.45
CA VAL A 67 -2.63 -4.02 5.33
C VAL A 67 -1.90 -4.04 6.66
N PHE A 68 -1.74 -2.89 7.31
CA PHE A 68 -1.12 -2.78 8.62
C PHE A 68 -1.88 -3.56 9.71
N ALA A 69 -3.22 -3.61 9.62
CA ALA A 69 -4.02 -4.47 10.52
C ALA A 69 -3.72 -5.96 10.30
N THR A 70 -3.56 -6.38 9.05
CA THR A 70 -3.18 -7.77 8.74
C THR A 70 -1.80 -8.12 9.29
N MET A 71 -0.90 -7.13 9.39
CA MET A 71 0.43 -7.26 9.99
C MET A 71 0.41 -7.14 11.53
N GLY A 72 -0.69 -6.66 12.13
CA GLY A 72 -0.80 -6.43 13.58
C GLY A 72 -0.22 -5.10 14.05
N VAL A 73 0.02 -4.13 13.17
CA VAL A 73 0.63 -2.83 13.50
C VAL A 73 -0.32 -1.63 13.35
N ALA A 74 -1.58 -1.86 12.98
CA ALA A 74 -2.51 -0.74 12.74
C ALA A 74 -2.74 0.12 13.98
N ASP A 75 -2.89 -0.49 15.16
CA ASP A 75 -3.11 0.26 16.41
C ASP A 75 -1.91 1.15 16.76
N ALA A 76 -0.68 0.66 16.55
CA ALA A 76 0.52 1.47 16.73
C ALA A 76 0.58 2.63 15.74
N MET A 77 0.15 2.42 14.46
CA MET A 77 0.05 3.50 13.47
C MET A 77 -0.99 4.56 13.88
N LEU A 78 -2.13 4.12 14.43
CA LEU A 78 -3.19 5.02 14.90
C LEU A 78 -2.76 5.85 16.11
N ALA A 79 -1.93 5.29 16.99
CA ALA A 79 -1.38 5.99 18.15
C ALA A 79 -0.42 7.13 17.76
N GLU A 80 0.27 6.99 16.63
CA GLU A 80 1.24 7.95 16.10
C GLU A 80 0.63 8.95 15.10
N GLY A 81 -0.66 8.83 14.77
CA GLY A 81 -1.32 9.63 13.74
C GLY A 81 -2.61 10.30 14.19
N VAL A 82 -3.09 11.24 13.37
CA VAL A 82 -4.37 11.94 13.55
C VAL A 82 -5.28 11.64 12.36
N PRO A 83 -6.50 11.10 12.57
CA PRO A 83 -7.49 10.96 11.51
C PRO A 83 -7.91 12.34 10.97
N PHE A 84 -7.97 12.46 9.65
CA PHE A 84 -8.52 13.67 9.02
C PHE A 84 -10.04 13.71 9.16
N ALA A 85 -10.56 14.78 9.77
CA ALA A 85 -12.02 15.00 9.88
C ALA A 85 -12.59 15.54 8.56
N ALA A 86 -11.92 16.49 7.92
CA ALA A 86 -12.42 17.09 6.69
C ALA A 86 -11.30 17.68 5.80
N LEU A 87 -11.65 17.92 4.53
CA LEU A 87 -10.89 18.75 3.61
C LEU A 87 -11.68 20.00 3.23
N ASN A 88 -11.08 21.16 3.40
CA ASN A 88 -11.63 22.45 3.04
C ASN A 88 -11.00 22.95 1.74
N ALA A 89 -11.73 22.92 0.63
CA ALA A 89 -11.25 23.33 -0.67
C ALA A 89 -11.71 24.76 -0.98
N HIS A 90 -10.76 25.68 -1.20
CA HIS A 90 -10.97 27.06 -1.53
C HIS A 90 -10.57 27.33 -2.99
N THR A 91 -11.40 28.01 -3.75
CA THR A 91 -11.12 28.38 -5.16
C THR A 91 -10.50 29.78 -5.30
N GLY A 92 -10.01 30.32 -4.20
CA GLY A 92 -9.33 31.63 -4.09
C GLY A 92 -9.40 32.20 -2.69
N PRO A 93 -8.64 33.28 -2.40
CA PRO A 93 -8.70 33.97 -1.11
C PRO A 93 -10.13 34.42 -0.80
N GLN A 94 -10.54 34.33 0.46
CA GLN A 94 -11.84 34.80 0.96
C GLN A 94 -13.10 34.19 0.30
N ARG A 95 -12.98 33.14 -0.50
CA ARG A 95 -14.13 32.41 -1.04
C ARG A 95 -14.56 31.32 -0.06
N ARG A 96 -15.88 31.12 0.03
CA ARG A 96 -16.43 30.04 0.87
C ARG A 96 -15.81 28.68 0.45
N ALA A 97 -15.31 27.95 1.42
CA ALA A 97 -14.78 26.62 1.21
C ALA A 97 -15.87 25.64 0.79
N VAL A 98 -15.50 24.70 -0.05
CA VAL A 98 -16.24 23.43 -0.19
C VAL A 98 -15.67 22.49 0.86
N ARG A 99 -16.38 22.32 1.96
CA ARG A 99 -15.98 21.36 3.01
C ARG A 99 -16.41 19.95 2.61
N LEU A 100 -15.45 19.06 2.50
CA LEU A 100 -15.67 17.63 2.34
C LEU A 100 -15.49 16.97 3.71
N ASP A 101 -16.57 16.56 4.32
CA ASP A 101 -16.56 15.83 5.59
C ASP A 101 -16.06 14.40 5.32
N LEU A 102 -14.80 14.14 5.64
CA LEU A 102 -14.17 12.84 5.36
C LEU A 102 -14.72 11.76 6.30
N LEU A 103 -14.91 12.07 7.56
CA LEU A 103 -15.45 11.10 8.53
C LEU A 103 -16.93 10.75 8.24
N GLY A 104 -17.68 11.69 7.69
CA GLY A 104 -19.08 11.49 7.28
C GLY A 104 -19.28 10.84 5.91
N LEU A 105 -18.19 10.58 5.14
CA LEU A 105 -18.33 9.89 3.86
C LEU A 105 -18.77 8.43 4.05
N PRO A 106 -19.60 7.89 3.15
CA PRO A 106 -19.95 6.47 3.16
C PRO A 106 -18.79 5.64 2.59
N TRP A 107 -17.76 5.41 3.40
CA TRP A 107 -16.60 4.60 3.05
C TRP A 107 -16.94 3.14 2.76
N GLY A 108 -18.09 2.67 3.25
CA GLY A 108 -18.56 1.31 3.10
C GLY A 108 -17.95 0.38 4.15
N ASP A 109 -17.36 -0.70 3.70
CA ASP A 109 -16.98 -1.88 4.46
C ASP A 109 -15.51 -1.87 4.91
N THR A 110 -15.04 -0.82 5.53
CA THR A 110 -13.69 -0.74 6.10
C THR A 110 -13.72 -0.47 7.60
N ALA A 111 -12.69 -0.94 8.32
CA ALA A 111 -12.47 -0.59 9.73
C ALA A 111 -11.88 0.84 9.88
N TYR A 112 -11.37 1.42 8.80
CA TYR A 112 -10.63 2.67 8.80
C TYR A 112 -11.27 3.69 7.85
N PRO A 113 -12.46 4.24 8.18
CA PRO A 113 -13.20 5.14 7.31
C PRO A 113 -12.64 6.58 7.36
N PHE A 114 -11.32 6.74 7.16
CA PHE A 114 -10.61 8.02 7.20
C PHE A 114 -9.26 7.96 6.49
N TRP A 115 -8.64 9.10 6.32
CA TRP A 115 -7.22 9.23 6.08
C TRP A 115 -6.52 9.46 7.41
N LEU A 116 -5.38 8.83 7.62
CA LEU A 116 -4.54 9.05 8.78
C LEU A 116 -3.38 9.97 8.42
N SER A 117 -3.28 11.12 9.09
CA SER A 117 -2.07 11.94 9.05
C SER A 117 -1.05 11.32 9.99
N ILE A 118 -0.01 10.72 9.41
CA ILE A 118 1.11 10.12 10.13
C ILE A 118 2.39 10.39 9.34
N PRO A 119 3.40 11.05 9.92
CA PRO A 119 4.66 11.25 9.24
C PRO A 119 5.35 9.94 8.87
N GLN A 120 5.99 9.90 7.72
CA GLN A 120 6.69 8.69 7.25
C GLN A 120 7.73 8.19 8.26
N TYR A 121 8.44 9.07 8.97
CA TYR A 121 9.41 8.66 9.99
C TYR A 121 8.76 7.88 11.14
N ALA A 122 7.53 8.26 11.55
CA ALA A 122 6.77 7.51 12.55
C ALA A 122 6.28 6.17 11.99
N THR A 123 5.81 6.15 10.72
CA THR A 123 5.49 4.89 10.03
C THR A 123 6.70 3.95 9.96
N GLU A 124 7.89 4.47 9.60
CA GLU A 124 9.15 3.70 9.58
C GLU A 124 9.52 3.21 10.98
N GLN A 125 9.32 4.02 12.02
CA GLN A 125 9.58 3.62 13.39
C GLN A 125 8.71 2.43 13.82
N VAL A 126 7.42 2.52 13.63
CA VAL A 126 6.48 1.44 13.98
C VAL A 126 6.84 0.14 13.23
N LEU A 127 7.16 0.24 11.94
CA LEU A 127 7.53 -0.93 11.14
C LEU A 127 8.88 -1.52 11.55
N GLU A 128 9.89 -0.71 11.87
CA GLU A 128 11.19 -1.21 12.33
C GLU A 128 11.09 -1.86 13.71
N GLU A 129 10.31 -1.29 14.63
CA GLU A 129 10.03 -1.91 15.94
C GLU A 129 9.30 -3.26 15.76
N HIS A 130 8.34 -3.31 14.84
CA HIS A 130 7.66 -4.56 14.52
C HIS A 130 8.62 -5.60 13.91
N LEU A 131 9.50 -5.18 13.00
CA LEU A 131 10.54 -6.04 12.43
C LEU A 131 11.43 -6.64 13.53
N LYS A 132 11.87 -5.84 14.50
CA LYS A 132 12.64 -6.29 15.68
C LYS A 132 11.87 -7.30 16.52
N ASN A 133 10.58 -7.07 16.73
CA ASN A 133 9.71 -8.00 17.47
C ASN A 133 9.52 -9.35 16.74
N LEU A 134 9.65 -9.37 15.42
CA LEU A 134 9.65 -10.58 14.60
C LEU A 134 11.05 -11.26 14.55
N GLY A 135 12.08 -10.66 15.16
CA GLY A 135 13.45 -11.18 15.18
C GLY A 135 14.33 -10.70 14.02
N GLY A 136 13.88 -9.74 13.21
CA GLY A 136 14.66 -9.11 12.15
C GLY A 136 15.35 -7.82 12.59
N ALA A 137 16.30 -7.35 11.79
CA ALA A 137 16.97 -6.07 11.99
C ALA A 137 17.38 -5.45 10.67
N VAL A 138 17.45 -4.12 10.61
CA VAL A 138 17.97 -3.40 9.46
C VAL A 138 19.49 -3.28 9.58
N GLU A 139 20.20 -3.64 8.54
CA GLU A 139 21.62 -3.42 8.38
C GLU A 139 21.85 -2.02 7.80
N TRP A 140 21.94 -1.05 8.69
CA TRP A 140 22.21 0.34 8.32
C TRP A 140 23.65 0.54 7.87
N GLY A 141 23.90 1.53 6.99
CA GLY A 141 25.24 1.80 6.45
C GLY A 141 25.69 0.75 5.44
N THR A 142 24.77 -0.09 4.96
CA THR A 142 25.07 -1.17 4.02
C THR A 142 24.40 -0.86 2.68
N SER A 143 25.20 -0.73 1.62
CA SER A 143 24.72 -0.43 0.26
C SER A 143 24.86 -1.63 -0.67
N LEU A 144 23.92 -1.77 -1.59
CA LEU A 144 24.04 -2.71 -2.69
C LEU A 144 25.05 -2.15 -3.70
N ASP A 145 26.04 -2.94 -4.08
CA ASP A 145 26.97 -2.61 -5.16
C ASP A 145 26.60 -3.31 -6.48
N GLU A 146 26.52 -4.63 -6.51
CA GLU A 146 26.22 -5.40 -7.70
C GLU A 146 25.16 -6.48 -7.46
N VAL A 147 24.43 -6.86 -8.54
CA VAL A 147 23.41 -7.91 -8.52
C VAL A 147 23.60 -8.84 -9.71
N TYR A 148 23.63 -10.14 -9.44
CA TYR A 148 23.71 -11.20 -10.44
C TYR A 148 22.57 -12.20 -10.23
N ASP A 149 21.70 -12.33 -11.21
CA ASP A 149 20.72 -13.43 -11.25
C ASP A 149 21.41 -14.67 -11.83
N ARG A 150 21.56 -15.71 -11.01
CA ARG A 150 22.20 -16.98 -11.38
C ARG A 150 21.20 -18.04 -11.88
N GLY A 151 19.90 -17.66 -11.95
CA GLY A 151 18.80 -18.53 -12.38
C GLY A 151 18.14 -19.27 -11.23
N ASP A 152 18.87 -19.93 -10.35
CA ASP A 152 18.39 -20.62 -9.15
C ASP A 152 18.45 -19.73 -7.89
N HIS A 153 19.31 -18.72 -7.87
CA HIS A 153 19.47 -17.73 -6.80
C HIS A 153 19.93 -16.37 -7.33
N VAL A 154 19.95 -15.38 -6.45
CA VAL A 154 20.56 -14.07 -6.68
C VAL A 154 21.83 -13.99 -5.83
N GLU A 155 22.92 -13.58 -6.45
CA GLU A 155 24.16 -13.20 -5.78
C GLU A 155 24.24 -11.66 -5.76
N ALA A 156 24.30 -11.05 -4.59
CA ALA A 156 24.36 -9.61 -4.41
C ALA A 156 25.67 -9.24 -3.69
N LEU A 157 26.39 -8.27 -4.21
CA LEU A 157 27.54 -7.68 -3.49
C LEU A 157 27.01 -6.50 -2.68
N VAL A 158 27.24 -6.54 -1.38
CA VAL A 158 26.89 -5.45 -0.45
C VAL A 158 28.16 -4.86 0.14
N GLU A 159 28.19 -3.53 0.23
CA GLU A 159 29.32 -2.76 0.76
C GLU A 159 28.91 -2.14 2.12
N TYR A 160 29.79 -2.23 3.11
CA TYR A 160 29.63 -1.66 4.46
C TYR A 160 31.01 -1.18 4.98
N ASP A 161 31.06 -0.51 6.13
CA ASP A 161 32.32 0.04 6.67
C ASP A 161 33.42 -1.01 6.88
N GLY A 162 33.05 -2.29 7.01
CA GLY A 162 33.99 -3.41 7.16
C GLY A 162 34.50 -4.03 5.85
N GLY A 163 33.99 -3.60 4.70
CA GLY A 163 34.37 -4.15 3.38
C GLY A 163 33.18 -4.52 2.51
N THR A 164 33.38 -5.49 1.64
CA THR A 164 32.35 -6.01 0.71
C THR A 164 32.06 -7.47 1.05
N GLU A 165 30.79 -7.84 1.02
CA GLU A 165 30.30 -9.21 1.26
C GLU A 165 29.43 -9.65 0.07
N ALA A 166 29.57 -10.92 -0.35
CA ALA A 166 28.68 -11.56 -1.29
C ALA A 166 27.54 -12.27 -0.53
N VAL A 167 26.32 -11.90 -0.81
CA VAL A 167 25.08 -12.45 -0.21
C VAL A 167 24.36 -13.31 -1.24
N LYS A 168 24.12 -14.56 -0.92
CA LYS A 168 23.28 -15.47 -1.71
C LYS A 168 21.85 -15.44 -1.19
N ALA A 169 20.92 -14.97 -2.00
CA ALA A 169 19.51 -14.93 -1.66
C ALA A 169 18.68 -15.68 -2.70
N ARG A 170 17.60 -16.31 -2.29
CA ARG A 170 16.68 -16.93 -3.23
C ARG A 170 15.97 -15.87 -4.09
N TRP A 171 15.60 -14.75 -3.48
CA TRP A 171 14.94 -13.61 -4.11
C TRP A 171 15.57 -12.29 -3.66
N LEU A 172 15.57 -11.29 -4.51
CA LEU A 172 15.93 -9.92 -4.17
C LEU A 172 14.76 -8.99 -4.43
N VAL A 173 14.44 -8.11 -3.46
CA VAL A 173 13.39 -7.09 -3.58
C VAL A 173 14.01 -5.71 -3.44
N GLY A 174 14.05 -4.96 -4.56
CA GLY A 174 14.51 -3.58 -4.62
C GLY A 174 13.44 -2.61 -4.14
N CYS A 175 13.65 -2.03 -2.97
CA CYS A 175 12.85 -0.99 -2.32
C CYS A 175 13.64 0.31 -2.12
N ASP A 176 14.69 0.54 -2.91
CA ASP A 176 15.74 1.56 -2.75
C ASP A 176 15.38 2.93 -3.37
N GLY A 177 14.10 3.13 -3.65
CA GLY A 177 13.52 4.43 -3.96
C GLY A 177 13.71 4.86 -5.42
N GLY A 178 13.37 6.12 -5.71
CA GLY A 178 13.30 6.65 -7.08
C GLY A 178 14.62 6.66 -7.85
N ARG A 179 15.76 6.62 -7.14
CA ARG A 179 17.11 6.46 -7.70
C ARG A 179 17.64 5.04 -7.43
N SER A 180 16.81 4.05 -7.75
CA SER A 180 17.07 2.65 -7.46
C SER A 180 18.29 2.11 -8.21
N ARG A 181 19.27 1.63 -7.44
CA ARG A 181 20.42 0.92 -7.97
C ARG A 181 20.03 -0.50 -8.42
N VAL A 182 19.15 -1.16 -7.67
CA VAL A 182 18.62 -2.48 -8.07
C VAL A 182 18.01 -2.41 -9.46
N ARG A 183 17.13 -1.45 -9.72
CA ARG A 183 16.51 -1.26 -11.03
C ARG A 183 17.54 -1.06 -12.15
N ASP A 184 18.54 -0.21 -11.90
CA ASP A 184 19.56 0.12 -12.87
C ASP A 184 20.46 -1.11 -13.17
N GLN A 185 20.82 -1.89 -12.15
CA GLN A 185 21.63 -3.12 -12.27
C GLN A 185 20.95 -4.22 -13.09
N ILE A 186 19.62 -4.37 -12.95
CA ILE A 186 18.86 -5.38 -13.73
C ILE A 186 18.43 -4.88 -15.12
N GLY A 187 18.88 -3.69 -15.53
CA GLY A 187 18.61 -3.12 -16.86
C GLY A 187 17.14 -2.73 -17.09
N VAL A 188 16.38 -2.49 -16.02
CA VAL A 188 15.00 -2.00 -16.11
C VAL A 188 14.99 -0.48 -16.20
N ARG A 189 14.21 0.06 -17.13
CA ARG A 189 14.11 1.50 -17.36
C ARG A 189 12.89 2.09 -16.71
N LEU A 190 13.09 3.19 -15.99
CA LEU A 190 12.00 4.02 -15.49
C LEU A 190 11.63 5.08 -16.53
N LYS A 191 10.48 4.91 -17.18
CA LYS A 191 9.93 5.93 -18.10
C LYS A 191 9.45 7.11 -17.30
N ARG A 192 10.33 8.11 -17.14
CA ARG A 192 10.07 9.32 -16.35
C ARG A 192 9.55 10.45 -17.24
N HIS A 193 8.53 11.15 -16.76
CA HIS A 193 8.00 12.37 -17.34
C HIS A 193 8.10 13.48 -16.30
N ASP A 194 8.81 14.55 -16.61
CA ASP A 194 8.84 15.75 -15.78
C ASP A 194 7.52 16.51 -15.96
N ALA A 195 6.87 16.83 -14.85
CA ALA A 195 5.62 17.59 -14.87
C ALA A 195 5.84 19.10 -15.02
N GLY A 196 7.09 19.60 -15.09
CA GLY A 196 7.42 21.00 -15.23
C GLY A 196 6.92 21.86 -14.05
N ALA A 197 6.78 21.30 -12.88
CA ALA A 197 6.27 21.95 -11.69
C ALA A 197 7.19 21.68 -10.49
N THR A 198 7.58 22.75 -9.79
CA THR A 198 8.36 22.69 -8.57
C THR A 198 7.47 22.89 -7.36
N PHE A 199 7.70 22.11 -6.32
CA PHE A 199 6.99 22.21 -5.06
C PHE A 199 7.95 22.47 -3.91
N VAL A 200 7.47 23.27 -2.97
CA VAL A 200 8.06 23.45 -1.64
C VAL A 200 7.22 22.70 -0.63
N LEU A 201 7.89 22.07 0.31
CA LEU A 201 7.31 21.41 1.47
C LEU A 201 8.01 21.95 2.71
N ALA A 202 7.21 22.30 3.74
CA ALA A 202 7.74 22.76 5.02
C ALA A 202 6.89 22.21 6.17
N ASP A 203 7.53 21.80 7.26
CA ASP A 203 6.87 21.44 8.52
C ASP A 203 7.09 22.59 9.51
N VAL A 204 6.00 23.27 9.91
CA VAL A 204 6.02 24.50 10.70
C VAL A 204 4.95 24.50 11.77
N LYS A 205 5.15 25.27 12.83
CA LYS A 205 4.06 25.66 13.75
C LYS A 205 3.42 26.97 13.28
N SER A 206 2.17 27.17 13.69
CA SER A 206 1.38 28.36 13.37
C SER A 206 0.85 29.00 14.66
N THR A 207 0.81 30.35 14.67
CA THR A 207 0.10 31.11 15.70
C THR A 207 -1.40 31.23 15.40
N LEU A 208 -1.81 30.90 14.15
CA LEU A 208 -3.20 30.97 13.74
C LEU A 208 -3.97 29.77 14.30
N SER A 209 -5.04 30.06 15.05
CA SER A 209 -5.95 29.02 15.51
C SER A 209 -6.88 28.59 14.37
N ILE A 210 -6.59 27.45 13.78
CA ILE A 210 -7.43 26.75 12.80
C ILE A 210 -7.71 25.34 13.28
N VAL A 211 -8.71 24.67 12.69
CA VAL A 211 -9.12 23.32 13.11
C VAL A 211 -8.02 22.32 12.82
N GLU A 212 -7.47 21.67 13.85
CA GLU A 212 -6.23 20.90 13.80
C GLU A 212 -6.37 19.47 13.23
N ASP A 213 -7.58 19.01 12.96
CA ASP A 213 -7.85 17.72 12.32
C ASP A 213 -8.40 17.87 10.90
N GLU A 214 -8.41 19.10 10.36
CA GLU A 214 -8.88 19.40 9.01
C GLU A 214 -7.73 19.82 8.10
N GLY A 215 -7.76 19.38 6.84
CA GLY A 215 -6.86 19.83 5.79
C GLY A 215 -7.44 20.99 5.00
N TYR A 216 -6.57 21.86 4.48
CA TYR A 216 -6.96 23.04 3.70
C TYR A 216 -6.26 23.04 2.34
N VAL A 217 -7.05 23.20 1.27
CA VAL A 217 -6.60 23.22 -0.11
C VAL A 217 -6.99 24.55 -0.74
N TYR A 218 -6.02 25.31 -1.21
CA TYR A 218 -6.25 26.59 -1.90
C TYR A 218 -5.83 26.48 -3.36
N LEU A 219 -6.81 26.64 -4.26
CA LEU A 219 -6.60 26.70 -5.71
C LEU A 219 -6.48 28.15 -6.15
N ALA A 220 -5.38 28.80 -5.81
CA ALA A 220 -5.13 30.20 -6.11
C ALA A 220 -4.56 30.40 -7.54
N PRO A 221 -4.69 31.62 -8.13
CA PRO A 221 -4.04 31.97 -9.40
C PRO A 221 -2.52 31.77 -9.35
N GLN A 222 -1.91 32.00 -8.19
CA GLN A 222 -0.48 31.90 -7.94
C GLN A 222 0.00 30.43 -7.82
N GLY A 223 -0.93 29.48 -7.68
CA GLY A 223 -0.64 28.06 -7.59
C GLY A 223 -1.40 27.36 -6.45
N LEU A 224 -1.20 26.05 -6.37
CA LEU A 224 -1.76 25.20 -5.33
C LEU A 224 -1.05 25.46 -3.99
N LEU A 225 -1.83 25.53 -2.91
CA LEU A 225 -1.37 25.49 -1.53
C LEU A 225 -2.18 24.43 -0.78
N LEU A 226 -1.49 23.56 -0.06
CA LEU A 226 -2.06 22.58 0.88
C LEU A 226 -1.52 22.93 2.26
N ILE A 227 -2.40 22.96 3.26
CA ILE A 227 -2.08 23.05 4.68
C ILE A 227 -2.66 21.79 5.31
N VAL A 228 -1.78 20.92 5.79
CA VAL A 228 -2.13 19.56 6.23
C VAL A 228 -1.77 19.42 7.71
N PRO A 229 -2.71 18.99 8.57
CA PRO A 229 -2.42 18.81 10.00
C PRO A 229 -1.38 17.72 10.21
N MET A 230 -0.58 17.89 11.25
CA MET A 230 0.36 16.87 11.74
C MET A 230 -0.04 16.42 13.16
N PRO A 231 0.43 15.25 13.62
CA PRO A 231 0.06 14.74 14.95
C PRO A 231 0.46 15.65 16.11
N GLU A 232 1.56 16.39 15.98
CA GLU A 232 1.98 17.36 16.99
C GLU A 232 1.05 18.59 16.99
N PRO A 233 0.43 18.97 18.13
CA PRO A 233 -0.47 20.11 18.19
C PRO A 233 0.13 21.41 17.65
N GLY A 234 -0.64 22.14 16.86
CA GLY A 234 -0.21 23.39 16.21
C GLY A 234 0.80 23.21 15.09
N ARG A 235 1.22 21.99 14.76
CA ARG A 235 2.15 21.71 13.66
C ARG A 235 1.42 21.38 12.37
N TRP A 236 1.92 21.97 11.29
CA TRP A 236 1.31 21.87 9.97
C TRP A 236 2.35 21.55 8.91
N ARG A 237 1.99 20.71 7.96
CA ARG A 237 2.75 20.53 6.73
C ARG A 237 2.19 21.44 5.63
N ILE A 238 3.02 22.33 5.16
CA ILE A 238 2.75 23.21 4.03
C ILE A 238 3.30 22.57 2.77
N ILE A 239 2.46 22.38 1.74
CA ILE A 239 2.89 21.90 0.43
C ILE A 239 2.39 22.89 -0.61
N SER A 240 3.29 23.45 -1.41
CA SER A 240 2.92 24.50 -2.32
C SER A 240 3.68 24.43 -3.64
N HIS A 241 2.94 24.64 -4.74
CA HIS A 241 3.53 24.83 -6.06
C HIS A 241 4.23 26.19 -6.10
N VAL A 242 5.46 26.21 -6.56
CA VAL A 242 6.24 27.46 -6.77
C VAL A 242 6.70 27.54 -8.21
N PRO A 243 6.97 28.77 -8.74
CA PRO A 243 7.62 28.91 -10.04
C PRO A 243 8.92 28.09 -10.05
N THR A 244 9.19 27.38 -11.13
CA THR A 244 10.44 26.63 -11.26
C THR A 244 11.60 27.61 -11.25
N PRO A 245 12.50 27.54 -10.24
CA PRO A 245 13.66 28.40 -10.21
C PRO A 245 14.55 28.13 -11.43
N SER A 246 15.34 29.13 -11.84
CA SER A 246 16.45 28.87 -12.76
C SER A 246 17.41 27.86 -12.13
N ALA A 247 18.14 27.12 -12.95
CA ALA A 247 18.98 25.99 -12.49
C ALA A 247 20.00 26.34 -11.39
N GLU A 248 20.26 27.64 -11.17
CA GLU A 248 21.25 28.17 -10.23
C GLU A 248 20.66 28.73 -8.92
N SER A 249 19.32 28.85 -8.78
CA SER A 249 18.72 29.47 -7.58
C SER A 249 17.97 28.44 -6.75
N GLN A 250 18.49 28.09 -5.57
CA GLN A 250 17.69 27.48 -4.51
C GLN A 250 16.83 28.56 -3.84
N LEU A 251 15.53 28.28 -3.67
CA LEU A 251 14.66 29.16 -2.89
C LEU A 251 15.05 29.08 -1.41
N ASN A 252 15.27 30.24 -0.79
CA ASN A 252 15.36 30.29 0.66
C ASN A 252 13.95 30.17 1.24
N VAL A 253 13.64 29.00 1.82
CA VAL A 253 12.32 28.70 2.39
C VAL A 253 12.37 28.99 3.89
N ASP A 254 12.31 30.26 4.25
CA ASP A 254 12.21 30.73 5.63
C ASP A 254 10.74 31.07 6.01
N THR A 255 10.53 31.48 7.25
CA THR A 255 9.20 31.85 7.77
C THR A 255 8.55 33.00 7.01
N ALA A 256 9.33 33.99 6.62
CA ALA A 256 8.84 35.16 5.87
C ALA A 256 8.34 34.76 4.47
N PHE A 257 9.12 33.91 3.78
CA PHE A 257 8.70 33.32 2.49
C PHE A 257 7.42 32.49 2.63
N LEU A 258 7.31 31.68 3.68
CA LEU A 258 6.13 30.84 3.90
C LEU A 258 4.90 31.67 4.19
N ASP A 259 4.99 32.66 5.08
CA ASP A 259 3.87 33.53 5.45
C ASP A 259 3.40 34.37 4.27
N ASP A 260 4.32 34.94 3.49
CA ASP A 260 3.96 35.70 2.29
C ASP A 260 3.27 34.80 1.25
N MET A 261 3.80 33.63 1.00
CA MET A 261 3.22 32.64 0.08
C MET A 261 1.83 32.17 0.54
N ILE A 262 1.65 31.89 1.84
CA ILE A 262 0.35 31.49 2.41
C ILE A 262 -0.64 32.65 2.30
N ARG A 263 -0.26 33.86 2.69
CA ARG A 263 -1.11 35.06 2.61
C ARG A 263 -1.57 35.35 1.18
N GLN A 264 -0.67 35.30 0.19
CA GLN A 264 -1.01 35.51 -1.20
C GLN A 264 -2.04 34.53 -1.75
N ARG A 265 -2.06 33.28 -1.25
CA ARG A 265 -2.90 32.20 -1.79
C ARG A 265 -4.18 31.97 -0.99
N SER A 266 -4.12 32.13 0.31
CA SER A 266 -5.24 31.88 1.23
C SER A 266 -5.87 33.14 1.80
N GLY A 267 -5.11 34.23 1.91
CA GLY A 267 -5.49 35.42 2.66
C GLY A 267 -5.32 35.27 4.18
N LEU A 268 -4.69 34.19 4.64
CA LEU A 268 -4.47 33.92 6.07
C LEU A 268 -3.17 34.58 6.53
N GLU A 269 -3.20 35.18 7.71
CA GLU A 269 -2.02 35.56 8.50
C GLU A 269 -1.62 34.34 9.35
N PHE A 270 -0.77 33.49 8.77
CA PHE A 270 -0.50 32.16 9.32
C PHE A 270 0.43 32.20 10.55
N GLY A 271 1.40 33.11 10.56
CA GLY A 271 2.34 33.29 11.66
C GLY A 271 3.24 32.06 11.83
N SER A 272 3.92 31.69 10.76
CA SER A 272 4.82 30.54 10.74
C SER A 272 6.00 30.72 11.70
N HIS A 273 6.24 29.72 12.53
CA HIS A 273 7.41 29.67 13.42
C HIS A 273 7.87 28.23 13.62
N ASP A 274 9.00 28.00 14.28
CA ASP A 274 9.54 26.68 14.57
C ASP A 274 9.55 25.79 13.31
N VAL A 275 10.24 26.27 12.26
CA VAL A 275 10.41 25.52 11.00
C VAL A 275 11.37 24.36 11.26
N VAL A 276 10.83 23.15 11.29
CA VAL A 276 11.62 21.92 11.59
C VAL A 276 12.36 21.44 10.37
N TRP A 277 11.72 21.53 9.21
CA TRP A 277 12.27 21.00 7.98
C TRP A 277 11.63 21.61 6.75
N THR A 278 12.43 21.78 5.71
CA THR A 278 11.98 22.24 4.40
C THR A 278 12.55 21.36 3.29
N SER A 279 11.84 21.23 2.19
CA SER A 279 12.29 20.54 0.99
C SER A 279 11.74 21.18 -0.27
N GLN A 280 12.59 21.30 -1.27
CA GLN A 280 12.20 21.67 -2.62
C GLN A 280 12.37 20.46 -3.54
N PHE A 281 11.40 20.20 -4.42
CA PHE A 281 11.48 19.10 -5.36
C PHE A 281 10.69 19.35 -6.62
N ASN A 282 11.18 18.81 -7.72
CA ASN A 282 10.47 18.82 -8.99
C ASN A 282 9.52 17.63 -9.08
N LEU A 283 8.30 17.90 -9.54
CA LEU A 283 7.34 16.82 -9.80
C LEU A 283 7.79 16.00 -11.00
N SER A 284 7.89 14.71 -10.78
CA SER A 284 8.04 13.75 -11.86
C SER A 284 7.09 12.57 -11.68
N HIS A 285 6.65 12.03 -12.79
CA HIS A 285 5.90 10.79 -12.84
C HIS A 285 6.75 9.76 -13.57
N GLY A 286 6.76 8.53 -13.10
CA GLY A 286 7.55 7.48 -13.73
C GLY A 286 6.97 6.10 -13.46
N LEU A 287 7.11 5.22 -14.43
CA LEU A 287 6.74 3.82 -14.32
C LEU A 287 7.86 2.97 -14.90
N ALA A 288 8.31 1.98 -14.16
CA ALA A 288 9.25 0.99 -14.63
C ALA A 288 8.61 0.14 -15.75
N ASP A 289 9.38 -0.16 -16.79
CA ASP A 289 8.89 -0.99 -17.90
C ASP A 289 8.70 -2.46 -17.49
N HIS A 290 9.40 -2.89 -16.44
CA HIS A 290 9.20 -4.18 -15.77
C HIS A 290 9.27 -4.01 -14.25
N TYR A 291 8.51 -4.84 -13.52
CA TYR A 291 8.56 -4.93 -12.05
C TYR A 291 9.35 -6.16 -11.60
N ARG A 292 9.78 -6.99 -12.55
CA ARG A 292 10.52 -8.22 -12.31
C ARG A 292 11.52 -8.50 -13.42
N ARG A 293 12.69 -8.99 -13.04
CA ARG A 293 13.67 -9.65 -13.93
C ARG A 293 14.18 -10.90 -13.21
N GLY A 294 13.84 -12.08 -13.75
CA GLY A 294 14.20 -13.34 -13.10
C GLY A 294 13.77 -13.41 -11.64
N ARG A 295 14.76 -13.43 -10.73
CA ARG A 295 14.57 -13.50 -9.28
C ARG A 295 14.64 -12.15 -8.57
N VAL A 296 14.75 -11.06 -9.30
CA VAL A 296 14.82 -9.70 -8.77
C VAL A 296 13.50 -8.97 -9.03
N PHE A 297 12.94 -8.38 -7.99
CA PHE A 297 11.67 -7.65 -7.99
C PHE A 297 11.88 -6.19 -7.59
N LEU A 298 11.03 -5.30 -8.08
CA LEU A 298 11.01 -3.89 -7.73
C LEU A 298 9.68 -3.55 -7.06
N ALA A 299 9.72 -2.77 -5.97
CA ALA A 299 8.54 -2.31 -5.24
C ALA A 299 8.67 -0.83 -4.83
N GLY A 300 7.53 -0.15 -4.68
CA GLY A 300 7.47 1.27 -4.31
C GLY A 300 8.14 2.18 -5.33
N ASP A 301 8.84 3.22 -4.87
CA ASP A 301 9.46 4.23 -5.73
C ASP A 301 10.54 3.67 -6.66
N ALA A 302 11.06 2.46 -6.41
CA ALA A 302 11.95 1.76 -7.34
C ALA A 302 11.20 1.34 -8.61
N ALA A 303 9.91 1.03 -8.51
CA ALA A 303 9.04 0.59 -9.61
C ALA A 303 8.20 1.73 -10.21
N HIS A 304 7.74 2.70 -9.39
CA HIS A 304 6.87 3.78 -9.84
C HIS A 304 7.05 5.06 -9.00
N ILE A 305 7.08 6.20 -9.67
CA ILE A 305 7.21 7.52 -9.05
C ILE A 305 6.00 8.36 -9.45
N HIS A 306 5.46 9.12 -8.54
CA HIS A 306 4.38 10.05 -8.84
C HIS A 306 4.39 11.27 -7.90
N SER A 307 3.56 12.27 -8.25
CA SER A 307 3.34 13.46 -7.45
C SER A 307 2.88 13.12 -6.02
N PRO A 308 3.32 13.87 -5.01
CA PRO A 308 2.80 13.72 -3.65
C PRO A 308 1.33 14.14 -3.50
N VAL A 309 0.73 14.72 -4.54
CA VAL A 309 -0.69 15.09 -4.53
C VAL A 309 -1.55 13.84 -4.32
N GLY A 310 -2.32 13.85 -3.23
CA GLY A 310 -3.14 12.72 -2.81
C GLY A 310 -2.44 11.68 -1.93
N GLY A 311 -1.15 11.83 -1.60
CA GLY A 311 -0.44 10.99 -0.62
C GLY A 311 -0.35 9.50 -0.98
N GLN A 312 -0.35 9.12 -2.28
CA GLN A 312 -0.51 7.73 -2.69
C GLN A 312 0.78 6.90 -2.75
N GLY A 313 1.99 7.53 -2.75
CA GLY A 313 3.27 6.84 -2.98
C GLY A 313 3.59 5.77 -1.95
N LEU A 314 3.73 6.17 -0.71
CA LEU A 314 3.95 5.26 0.41
C LEU A 314 2.89 4.14 0.41
N ASN A 315 1.63 4.53 0.23
CA ASN A 315 0.50 3.60 0.27
C ASN A 315 0.58 2.52 -0.83
N THR A 316 1.00 2.89 -2.03
CA THR A 316 1.17 1.94 -3.14
C THR A 316 2.35 1.02 -2.89
N GLY A 317 3.48 1.54 -2.40
CA GLY A 317 4.66 0.76 -2.09
C GLY A 317 4.42 -0.29 -0.98
N VAL A 318 3.69 0.07 0.07
CA VAL A 318 3.25 -0.88 1.12
C VAL A 318 2.39 -2.00 0.52
N GLN A 319 1.45 -1.65 -0.37
CA GLN A 319 0.62 -2.64 -1.05
C GLN A 319 1.39 -3.48 -2.07
N ASP A 320 2.47 -2.96 -2.69
CA ASP A 320 3.36 -3.77 -3.53
C ASP A 320 4.03 -4.86 -2.72
N ALA A 321 4.65 -4.50 -1.60
CA ALA A 321 5.29 -5.43 -0.69
C ALA A 321 4.30 -6.50 -0.19
N HIS A 322 3.12 -6.07 0.29
CA HIS A 322 2.08 -6.98 0.77
C HIS A 322 1.57 -7.93 -0.32
N ASN A 323 1.47 -7.50 -1.59
CA ASN A 323 1.09 -8.34 -2.72
C ASN A 323 2.20 -9.32 -3.12
N LEU A 324 3.48 -8.95 -2.97
CA LEU A 324 4.62 -9.74 -3.43
C LEU A 324 4.97 -10.87 -2.47
N LEU A 325 5.10 -10.58 -1.17
CA LEU A 325 5.81 -11.47 -0.25
C LEU A 325 5.10 -12.80 -0.01
N TRP A 326 3.77 -12.83 0.04
CA TRP A 326 3.04 -14.10 0.12
C TRP A 326 3.22 -14.95 -1.16
N LYS A 327 3.42 -14.31 -2.34
CA LYS A 327 3.69 -15.00 -3.59
C LYS A 327 5.08 -15.61 -3.60
N LEU A 328 6.09 -14.92 -3.06
CA LEU A 328 7.43 -15.47 -2.88
C LEU A 328 7.41 -16.70 -1.97
N ALA A 329 6.73 -16.60 -0.84
CA ALA A 329 6.60 -17.73 0.10
C ALA A 329 5.89 -18.93 -0.50
N MET A 330 4.86 -18.71 -1.33
CA MET A 330 4.16 -19.80 -2.00
C MET A 330 4.93 -20.37 -3.18
N ALA A 331 5.70 -19.55 -3.90
CA ALA A 331 6.50 -20.00 -5.03
C ALA A 331 7.61 -20.97 -4.60
N ASP A 332 8.05 -20.89 -3.34
CA ASP A 332 9.01 -21.82 -2.75
C ASP A 332 8.50 -23.28 -2.69
N HIS A 333 7.19 -23.45 -2.57
CA HIS A 333 6.56 -24.77 -2.41
C HIS A 333 5.86 -25.27 -3.67
N SER A 334 5.83 -24.50 -4.78
CA SER A 334 5.16 -24.86 -6.01
C SER A 334 6.14 -25.38 -7.08
N GLY A 335 5.63 -26.18 -7.99
CA GLY A 335 6.40 -26.61 -9.18
C GLY A 335 6.79 -25.41 -10.05
N SER A 336 7.88 -25.53 -10.80
CA SER A 336 8.48 -24.42 -11.54
C SER A 336 7.50 -23.61 -12.43
N HIS A 337 6.57 -24.28 -13.12
CA HIS A 337 5.59 -23.59 -13.98
C HIS A 337 4.54 -22.81 -13.17
N GLU A 338 4.06 -23.37 -12.06
CA GLU A 338 3.08 -22.73 -11.18
C GLU A 338 3.70 -21.56 -10.42
N ALA A 339 4.97 -21.72 -9.98
CA ALA A 339 5.75 -20.65 -9.39
C ALA A 339 5.90 -19.46 -10.35
N GLU A 340 6.27 -19.72 -11.60
CA GLU A 340 6.42 -18.66 -12.61
C GLU A 340 5.13 -17.93 -12.89
N LYS A 341 4.00 -18.62 -12.97
CA LYS A 341 2.68 -18.01 -13.12
C LYS A 341 2.30 -17.14 -11.93
N LEU A 342 2.57 -17.64 -10.71
CA LEU A 342 2.29 -16.90 -9.48
C LEU A 342 3.16 -15.63 -9.39
N LEU A 343 4.46 -15.74 -9.64
CA LEU A 343 5.39 -14.63 -9.58
C LEU A 343 5.14 -13.60 -10.71
N GLY A 344 4.80 -14.06 -11.92
CA GLY A 344 4.43 -13.21 -13.04
C GLY A 344 3.16 -12.39 -12.75
N SER A 345 2.25 -12.90 -11.91
CA SER A 345 1.06 -12.17 -11.50
C SER A 345 1.36 -10.90 -10.69
N TYR A 346 2.52 -10.81 -10.01
CA TYR A 346 2.95 -9.60 -9.33
C TYR A 346 3.09 -8.43 -10.31
N GLU A 347 3.87 -8.61 -11.37
CA GLU A 347 4.06 -7.57 -12.38
C GLU A 347 2.71 -7.19 -13.04
N ALA A 348 1.94 -8.17 -13.47
CA ALA A 348 0.64 -7.93 -14.12
C ALA A 348 -0.31 -7.10 -13.24
N GLU A 349 -0.43 -7.44 -11.95
CA GLU A 349 -1.31 -6.77 -11.00
C GLU A 349 -0.78 -5.39 -10.59
N ARG A 350 0.50 -5.31 -10.22
CA ARG A 350 1.03 -4.08 -9.60
C ARG A 350 1.47 -3.03 -10.62
N GLN A 351 1.97 -3.43 -11.79
CA GLN A 351 2.28 -2.50 -12.86
C GLN A 351 1.01 -1.86 -13.44
N SER A 352 -0.07 -2.64 -13.61
CA SER A 352 -1.39 -2.13 -14.02
C SER A 352 -1.92 -1.10 -13.02
N THR A 353 -1.84 -1.42 -11.71
CA THR A 353 -2.19 -0.50 -10.62
C THR A 353 -1.32 0.76 -10.65
N GLY A 354 0.00 0.64 -10.74
CA GLY A 354 0.95 1.75 -10.83
C GLY A 354 0.67 2.65 -12.03
N ARG A 355 0.37 2.08 -13.19
CA ARG A 355 0.00 2.82 -14.41
C ARG A 355 -1.27 3.63 -14.22
N SER A 356 -2.31 3.00 -13.67
CA SER A 356 -3.59 3.66 -13.40
C SER A 356 -3.44 4.81 -12.41
N MET A 357 -2.64 4.60 -11.36
CA MET A 357 -2.35 5.60 -10.34
C MET A 357 -1.52 6.77 -10.92
N VAL A 358 -0.40 6.51 -11.59
CA VAL A 358 0.43 7.55 -12.22
C VAL A 358 -0.40 8.40 -13.16
N THR A 359 -1.25 7.79 -14.00
CA THR A 359 -2.13 8.50 -14.92
C THR A 359 -3.23 9.28 -14.20
N GLY A 360 -3.84 8.71 -13.18
CA GLY A 360 -4.88 9.34 -12.36
C GLY A 360 -4.35 10.57 -11.62
N VAL A 361 -3.25 10.41 -10.90
CA VAL A 361 -2.60 11.51 -10.16
C VAL A 361 -2.13 12.62 -11.11
N ALA A 362 -1.56 12.28 -12.27
CA ALA A 362 -1.16 13.27 -13.26
C ALA A 362 -2.35 14.12 -13.75
N ARG A 363 -3.51 13.49 -14.02
CA ARG A 363 -4.75 14.20 -14.42
C ARG A 363 -5.26 15.12 -13.32
N VAL A 364 -5.33 14.64 -12.07
CA VAL A 364 -5.75 15.44 -10.91
C VAL A 364 -4.79 16.62 -10.72
N THR A 365 -3.48 16.38 -10.73
CA THR A 365 -2.46 17.42 -10.58
C THR A 365 -2.61 18.48 -11.68
N ALA A 366 -2.76 18.09 -12.94
CA ALA A 366 -2.97 19.02 -14.06
C ALA A 366 -4.26 19.85 -13.90
N ALA A 367 -5.34 19.25 -13.39
CA ALA A 367 -6.58 19.98 -13.11
C ALA A 367 -6.41 20.99 -11.96
N LEU A 368 -5.71 20.60 -10.89
CA LEU A 368 -5.46 21.47 -9.72
C LEU A 368 -4.46 22.59 -10.00
N THR A 369 -3.49 22.37 -10.89
CA THR A 369 -2.47 23.37 -11.26
C THR A 369 -2.85 24.21 -12.47
N THR A 370 -4.06 24.04 -13.02
CA THR A 370 -4.50 24.78 -14.21
C THR A 370 -4.60 26.28 -13.95
N ARG A 371 -3.99 27.07 -14.83
CA ARG A 371 -4.07 28.55 -14.81
C ARG A 371 -5.31 29.10 -15.52
N ARG A 372 -6.11 28.25 -16.18
CA ARG A 372 -7.30 28.69 -16.94
C ARG A 372 -8.42 29.14 -15.99
N SER A 373 -8.67 30.47 -15.96
CA SER A 373 -9.66 31.08 -15.06
C SER A 373 -11.09 30.58 -15.27
N VAL A 374 -11.44 30.20 -16.49
CA VAL A 374 -12.79 29.67 -16.83
C VAL A 374 -12.99 28.30 -16.17
N VAL A 375 -11.99 27.41 -16.24
CA VAL A 375 -12.05 26.06 -15.65
C VAL A 375 -12.17 26.18 -14.12
N ARG A 376 -11.39 27.05 -13.47
CA ARG A 376 -11.48 27.27 -12.02
C ARG A 376 -12.83 27.81 -11.59
N ARG A 377 -13.41 28.76 -12.36
CA ARG A 377 -14.75 29.32 -12.08
C ARG A 377 -15.84 28.26 -12.22
N ALA A 378 -15.74 27.41 -13.25
CA ALA A 378 -16.67 26.31 -13.46
C ALA A 378 -16.59 25.28 -12.33
N LEU A 379 -15.37 24.86 -11.94
CA LEU A 379 -15.15 23.96 -10.80
C LEU A 379 -15.71 24.54 -9.51
N GLY A 380 -15.44 25.81 -9.20
CA GLY A 380 -15.94 26.45 -7.98
C GLY A 380 -17.47 26.57 -7.90
N ARG A 381 -18.17 26.62 -9.04
CA ARG A 381 -19.65 26.67 -9.08
C ARG A 381 -20.29 25.29 -9.07
N LEU A 382 -19.70 24.31 -9.74
CA LEU A 382 -20.33 22.99 -9.95
C LEU A 382 -19.90 21.97 -8.89
N ALA A 383 -18.68 22.08 -8.34
CA ALA A 383 -18.16 21.13 -7.35
C ALA A 383 -19.08 20.96 -6.12
N PRO A 384 -19.61 22.03 -5.49
CA PRO A 384 -20.48 21.87 -4.33
C PRO A 384 -21.73 21.01 -4.63
N TRP A 385 -22.33 21.24 -5.79
CA TRP A 385 -23.52 20.49 -6.20
C TRP A 385 -23.23 19.04 -6.59
N ILE A 386 -22.09 18.79 -7.24
CA ILE A 386 -21.64 17.43 -7.59
C ILE A 386 -21.28 16.65 -6.33
N LEU A 387 -20.52 17.25 -5.42
CA LEU A 387 -20.04 16.63 -4.17
C LEU A 387 -21.16 16.40 -3.15
N ALA A 388 -22.29 17.12 -3.25
CA ALA A 388 -23.46 16.88 -2.40
C ALA A 388 -24.22 15.57 -2.75
N ARG A 389 -23.91 14.92 -3.87
CA ARG A 389 -24.61 13.69 -4.29
C ARG A 389 -24.08 12.47 -3.51
N PRO A 390 -24.93 11.67 -2.81
CA PRO A 390 -24.49 10.52 -2.02
C PRO A 390 -23.67 9.48 -2.80
N THR A 391 -24.04 9.23 -4.06
CA THR A 391 -23.32 8.29 -4.95
C THR A 391 -21.90 8.79 -5.28
N VAL A 392 -21.72 10.12 -5.42
CA VAL A 392 -20.41 10.73 -5.66
C VAL A 392 -19.57 10.66 -4.39
N GLN A 393 -20.17 10.95 -3.23
CA GLN A 393 -19.50 10.86 -1.94
C GLN A 393 -19.03 9.43 -1.64
N ALA A 394 -19.90 8.41 -1.87
CA ALA A 394 -19.53 7.01 -1.70
C ALA A 394 -18.36 6.61 -2.58
N LYS A 395 -18.42 6.97 -3.87
CA LYS A 395 -17.32 6.69 -4.80
C LYS A 395 -16.04 7.43 -4.41
N LEU A 396 -16.16 8.69 -3.96
CA LEU A 396 -15.03 9.50 -3.54
C LEU A 396 -14.35 8.90 -2.32
N GLY A 397 -15.09 8.53 -1.26
CA GLY A 397 -14.56 7.88 -0.06
C GLY A 397 -13.81 6.60 -0.40
N ARG A 398 -14.42 5.70 -1.16
CA ARG A 398 -13.82 4.42 -1.57
C ARG A 398 -12.57 4.62 -2.44
N THR A 399 -12.62 5.54 -3.41
CA THR A 399 -11.46 5.87 -4.26
C THR A 399 -10.35 6.54 -3.45
N ALA A 400 -10.69 7.51 -2.61
CA ALA A 400 -9.76 8.21 -1.74
C ALA A 400 -9.10 7.28 -0.71
N GLY A 401 -9.83 6.25 -0.24
CA GLY A 401 -9.31 5.21 0.64
C GLY A 401 -8.52 4.11 -0.05
N MET A 402 -8.36 4.16 -1.38
CA MET A 402 -7.77 3.09 -2.21
C MET A 402 -8.50 1.74 -2.09
N LEU A 403 -9.80 1.75 -1.74
CA LEU A 403 -10.61 0.55 -1.52
C LEU A 403 -11.18 -0.04 -2.82
N GLU A 404 -11.12 0.72 -3.93
CA GLU A 404 -11.63 0.32 -5.26
C GLU A 404 -10.58 -0.36 -6.14
N LEU A 405 -9.35 -0.55 -5.63
CA LEU A 405 -8.30 -1.23 -6.38
C LEU A 405 -8.70 -2.67 -6.69
N ALA A 406 -8.59 -3.04 -7.95
CA ALA A 406 -8.90 -4.38 -8.44
C ALA A 406 -7.84 -4.83 -9.45
N TYR A 407 -7.55 -6.11 -9.46
CA TYR A 407 -6.60 -6.77 -10.35
C TYR A 407 -7.33 -7.45 -11.51
N SER A 408 -7.86 -6.65 -12.45
CA SER A 408 -8.62 -7.16 -13.60
C SER A 408 -7.77 -7.96 -14.58
N ASP A 409 -6.48 -7.62 -14.68
CA ASP A 409 -5.54 -8.20 -15.65
C ASP A 409 -4.66 -9.29 -15.03
N GLY A 410 -4.90 -9.64 -13.75
CA GLY A 410 -4.11 -10.63 -13.03
C GLY A 410 -4.41 -12.05 -13.50
N SER A 411 -3.37 -12.84 -13.76
CA SER A 411 -3.49 -14.27 -14.15
C SER A 411 -4.18 -15.15 -13.10
N LEU A 412 -4.40 -14.62 -11.89
CA LEU A 412 -5.09 -15.29 -10.78
C LEU A 412 -6.58 -14.90 -10.69
N ALA A 413 -7.06 -13.97 -11.51
CA ALA A 413 -8.44 -13.51 -11.53
C ALA A 413 -9.23 -14.24 -12.63
N THR A 414 -9.72 -15.44 -12.34
CA THR A 414 -10.35 -16.31 -13.33
C THR A 414 -11.88 -16.39 -13.25
N ALA A 415 -12.50 -15.73 -12.27
CA ALA A 415 -13.96 -15.77 -12.04
C ALA A 415 -14.54 -14.37 -11.85
N ALA A 416 -15.87 -14.26 -11.96
CA ALA A 416 -16.57 -13.02 -11.64
C ALA A 416 -16.23 -12.54 -10.21
N ASP A 417 -15.92 -11.26 -10.05
CA ASP A 417 -15.41 -10.61 -8.84
C ASP A 417 -13.98 -11.00 -8.40
N ALA A 418 -13.29 -11.92 -9.07
CA ALA A 418 -11.89 -12.21 -8.81
C ALA A 418 -11.04 -10.95 -9.06
N GLY A 419 -10.00 -10.80 -8.25
CA GLY A 419 -9.13 -9.63 -8.28
C GLY A 419 -9.68 -8.40 -7.54
N ARG A 420 -10.89 -8.45 -6.96
CA ARG A 420 -11.41 -7.36 -6.11
C ARG A 420 -11.00 -7.56 -4.65
N ARG A 421 -10.79 -6.45 -3.94
CA ARG A 421 -10.65 -6.47 -2.48
C ARG A 421 -11.88 -7.13 -1.86
N LEU A 422 -11.66 -8.06 -0.93
CA LEU A 422 -12.74 -8.61 -0.11
C LEU A 422 -13.31 -7.50 0.78
N ALA A 423 -14.63 -7.39 0.81
CA ALA A 423 -15.34 -6.54 1.76
C ALA A 423 -15.00 -6.93 3.21
N ASN A 424 -14.89 -5.94 4.12
CA ASN A 424 -14.63 -6.16 5.54
C ASN A 424 -15.79 -5.67 6.42
N PRO A 425 -17.00 -6.26 6.26
CA PRO A 425 -18.16 -5.85 7.03
C PRO A 425 -18.00 -6.16 8.51
N GLU A 426 -18.69 -5.39 9.33
CA GLU A 426 -18.86 -5.66 10.75
C GLU A 426 -19.79 -6.85 10.97
N LEU A 427 -19.42 -7.71 11.92
CA LEU A 427 -20.17 -8.91 12.27
C LEU A 427 -21.06 -8.64 13.48
N ARG A 428 -22.27 -9.20 13.51
CA ARG A 428 -23.20 -9.06 14.65
C ARG A 428 -22.65 -9.58 15.97
N ALA A 429 -21.75 -10.57 15.90
CA ALA A 429 -21.07 -11.12 17.06
C ALA A 429 -19.90 -10.26 17.56
N GLY A 430 -19.68 -9.11 16.95
CA GLY A 430 -18.53 -8.23 17.17
C GLY A 430 -17.34 -8.57 16.31
N GLY A 431 -16.47 -7.58 16.09
CA GLY A 431 -15.32 -7.66 15.18
C GLY A 431 -15.74 -7.60 13.70
N ARG A 432 -14.80 -7.84 12.82
CA ARG A 432 -14.98 -7.75 11.37
C ARG A 432 -14.60 -9.04 10.66
N LEU A 433 -15.03 -9.16 9.39
CA LEU A 433 -14.74 -10.37 8.58
C LEU A 433 -13.25 -10.65 8.47
N HIS A 434 -12.43 -9.63 8.23
CA HIS A 434 -10.97 -9.83 8.07
C HIS A 434 -10.30 -10.38 9.33
N ASP A 435 -10.86 -10.15 10.53
CA ASP A 435 -10.33 -10.67 11.80
C ASP A 435 -10.49 -12.20 11.92
N LYS A 436 -11.37 -12.79 11.11
CA LYS A 436 -11.63 -14.23 11.08
C LYS A 436 -10.79 -14.99 10.04
N LEU A 437 -10.12 -14.27 9.14
CA LEU A 437 -9.35 -14.88 8.06
C LEU A 437 -7.95 -15.29 8.54
N SER A 438 -7.35 -16.26 7.86
CA SER A 438 -5.95 -16.63 8.10
C SER A 438 -5.04 -15.41 7.99
N HIS A 439 -4.12 -15.24 8.92
CA HIS A 439 -3.18 -14.12 8.92
C HIS A 439 -2.16 -14.17 7.77
N ALA A 440 -1.69 -15.37 7.41
CA ALA A 440 -0.65 -15.54 6.39
C ALA A 440 -1.03 -16.49 5.24
N GLY A 441 -2.24 -17.05 5.27
CA GLY A 441 -2.68 -18.05 4.31
C GLY A 441 -3.96 -17.70 3.59
N TRP A 442 -4.36 -18.60 2.70
CA TRP A 442 -5.65 -18.57 2.04
C TRP A 442 -6.79 -18.82 3.04
N SER A 443 -7.98 -18.37 2.71
CA SER A 443 -9.18 -18.64 3.50
C SER A 443 -10.38 -18.86 2.58
N TRP A 444 -11.24 -19.83 2.94
CA TRP A 444 -12.57 -19.95 2.38
C TRP A 444 -13.55 -19.15 3.24
N VAL A 445 -14.38 -18.34 2.62
CA VAL A 445 -15.53 -17.70 3.27
C VAL A 445 -16.80 -18.32 2.71
N VAL A 446 -17.63 -18.85 3.59
CA VAL A 446 -18.90 -19.51 3.22
C VAL A 446 -20.06 -18.81 3.89
N TRP A 447 -20.96 -18.29 3.09
CA TRP A 447 -22.20 -17.67 3.56
C TRP A 447 -23.30 -18.74 3.66
N GLY A 448 -23.58 -19.19 4.88
CA GLY A 448 -24.58 -20.21 5.15
C GLY A 448 -26.01 -19.71 4.98
N ARG A 449 -26.94 -20.61 4.60
CA ARG A 449 -28.37 -20.32 4.60
C ARG A 449 -28.93 -20.35 6.02
N SER A 450 -30.05 -19.64 6.26
CA SER A 450 -30.75 -19.70 7.55
C SER A 450 -31.12 -21.15 7.89
N GLY A 451 -30.73 -21.62 9.09
CA GLY A 451 -30.95 -22.99 9.53
C GLY A 451 -29.89 -24.02 9.10
N GLN A 452 -28.90 -23.63 8.30
CA GLN A 452 -27.79 -24.48 7.94
C GLN A 452 -26.80 -24.60 9.11
N THR A 453 -26.47 -25.81 9.52
CA THR A 453 -25.45 -26.06 10.54
C THR A 453 -24.08 -25.74 9.98
N PRO A 454 -23.22 -24.98 10.72
CA PRO A 454 -21.84 -24.80 10.30
C PRO A 454 -21.13 -26.15 10.15
N PRO A 455 -20.23 -26.31 9.17
CA PRO A 455 -19.38 -27.47 9.14
C PRO A 455 -18.56 -27.55 10.43
N ASP A 456 -18.27 -28.79 10.90
CA ASP A 456 -17.42 -28.99 12.07
C ASP A 456 -16.13 -28.19 11.92
N PRO A 457 -15.78 -27.31 12.88
CA PRO A 457 -14.56 -26.50 12.81
C PRO A 457 -13.29 -27.34 12.64
N ALA A 458 -13.25 -28.54 13.16
CA ALA A 458 -12.13 -29.48 12.99
C ALA A 458 -12.08 -30.10 11.58
N ALA A 459 -13.26 -30.28 10.94
CA ALA A 459 -13.42 -30.77 9.58
C ALA A 459 -13.49 -29.62 8.56
N ALA A 460 -13.57 -28.35 9.01
CA ALA A 460 -13.76 -27.17 8.17
C ALA A 460 -12.46 -26.73 7.48
N ARG A 461 -11.79 -27.68 6.82
CA ARG A 461 -10.67 -27.40 5.92
C ARG A 461 -10.96 -28.01 4.56
N TRP A 462 -11.17 -27.15 3.56
CA TRP A 462 -11.24 -27.62 2.18
C TRP A 462 -9.85 -27.54 1.56
N CYS A 463 -9.33 -28.67 1.11
CA CYS A 463 -7.96 -28.77 0.57
C CYS A 463 -6.90 -28.16 1.52
N GLY A 464 -6.99 -28.44 2.83
CA GLY A 464 -6.04 -27.90 3.81
C GLY A 464 -6.26 -26.43 4.20
N THR A 465 -7.13 -25.70 3.50
CA THR A 465 -7.36 -24.26 3.71
C THR A 465 -8.47 -24.01 4.74
N PRO A 466 -8.28 -23.10 5.71
CA PRO A 466 -9.29 -22.78 6.72
C PRO A 466 -10.59 -22.27 6.10
N VAL A 467 -11.73 -22.68 6.68
CA VAL A 467 -13.07 -22.23 6.28
C VAL A 467 -13.66 -21.32 7.35
N VAL A 468 -14.05 -20.13 6.95
CA VAL A 468 -14.84 -19.19 7.78
C VAL A 468 -16.30 -19.33 7.37
N PHE A 469 -17.12 -19.91 8.25
CA PHE A 469 -18.55 -20.02 8.01
C PHE A 469 -19.30 -18.86 8.65
N LEU A 470 -20.13 -18.18 7.84
CA LEU A 470 -20.92 -17.02 8.26
C LEU A 470 -22.40 -17.28 7.96
N PRO A 471 -23.26 -17.52 8.98
CA PRO A 471 -24.70 -17.61 8.80
C PRO A 471 -25.31 -16.34 8.20
N ASP A 472 -26.37 -16.43 7.40
CA ASP A 472 -27.04 -15.28 6.73
C ASP A 472 -27.37 -14.12 7.68
N LYS A 473 -27.62 -14.40 8.96
CA LYS A 473 -27.92 -13.38 9.99
C LYS A 473 -26.67 -12.77 10.63
N THR A 474 -25.47 -13.13 10.20
CA THR A 474 -24.21 -12.71 10.84
C THR A 474 -23.80 -11.28 10.46
N LEU A 475 -24.29 -10.77 9.32
CA LEU A 475 -23.99 -9.41 8.88
C LEU A 475 -24.93 -8.39 9.53
N THR A 476 -24.39 -7.21 9.81
CA THR A 476 -25.21 -6.03 10.16
C THR A 476 -26.04 -5.61 8.93
N GLN A 477 -27.17 -4.93 9.14
CA GLN A 477 -28.18 -4.61 8.10
C GLN A 477 -27.68 -3.87 6.85
N THR A 478 -26.45 -3.35 6.89
CA THR A 478 -25.82 -2.61 5.77
C THR A 478 -25.24 -3.49 4.67
N ALA A 479 -25.04 -4.77 4.91
CA ALA A 479 -24.61 -5.71 3.88
C ALA A 479 -25.86 -6.31 3.22
N GLY A 480 -26.12 -5.94 1.96
CA GLY A 480 -27.23 -6.49 1.17
C GLY A 480 -27.19 -8.02 1.12
N GLN A 481 -28.30 -8.65 0.68
CA GLN A 481 -28.36 -10.11 0.51
C GLN A 481 -27.22 -10.59 -0.38
N ILE A 482 -26.46 -11.59 0.09
CA ILE A 482 -25.40 -12.21 -0.70
C ILE A 482 -26.05 -13.11 -1.75
N PRO A 483 -25.82 -12.85 -3.05
CA PRO A 483 -26.37 -13.68 -4.10
C PRO A 483 -25.94 -15.16 -3.96
N ASP A 484 -26.80 -16.10 -4.27
CA ASP A 484 -26.47 -17.53 -4.25
C ASP A 484 -25.22 -17.88 -5.08
N SER A 485 -25.02 -17.15 -6.19
CA SER A 485 -23.82 -17.29 -7.03
C SER A 485 -22.50 -16.90 -6.36
N LYS A 486 -22.54 -16.28 -5.16
CA LYS A 486 -21.37 -15.77 -4.43
C LYS A 486 -21.28 -16.30 -3.00
N ARG A 487 -21.96 -17.41 -2.70
CA ARG A 487 -21.99 -17.96 -1.33
C ARG A 487 -20.67 -18.55 -0.86
N VAL A 488 -19.80 -18.89 -1.77
CA VAL A 488 -18.48 -19.43 -1.46
C VAL A 488 -17.43 -18.55 -2.11
N VAL A 489 -16.52 -18.05 -1.33
CA VAL A 489 -15.45 -17.14 -1.77
C VAL A 489 -14.10 -17.69 -1.31
N LEU A 490 -13.17 -17.83 -2.25
CA LEU A 490 -11.76 -18.09 -1.95
C LEU A 490 -11.03 -16.77 -1.85
N VAL A 491 -10.37 -16.56 -0.72
CA VAL A 491 -9.68 -15.31 -0.37
C VAL A 491 -8.18 -15.55 -0.31
N ARG A 492 -7.43 -14.70 -0.98
CA ARG A 492 -5.97 -14.67 -1.00
C ARG A 492 -5.40 -14.14 0.33
N PRO A 493 -4.11 -14.41 0.64
CA PRO A 493 -3.45 -13.85 1.82
C PRO A 493 -3.51 -12.31 1.89
N ASP A 494 -3.48 -11.63 0.75
CA ASP A 494 -3.56 -10.16 0.63
C ASP A 494 -5.00 -9.59 0.63
N ARG A 495 -5.99 -10.41 1.04
CA ARG A 495 -7.41 -10.00 1.17
C ARG A 495 -8.10 -9.67 -0.17
N TYR A 496 -7.60 -10.21 -1.26
CA TYR A 496 -8.30 -10.15 -2.55
C TYR A 496 -9.04 -11.46 -2.83
N VAL A 497 -10.15 -11.35 -3.54
CA VAL A 497 -10.96 -12.49 -3.97
C VAL A 497 -10.23 -13.19 -5.10
N ALA A 498 -9.93 -14.48 -4.93
CA ALA A 498 -9.39 -15.33 -6.00
C ALA A 498 -10.50 -15.93 -6.85
N GLY A 499 -11.64 -16.23 -6.24
CA GLY A 499 -12.81 -16.75 -6.93
C GLY A 499 -14.04 -16.74 -6.05
N ALA A 500 -15.21 -16.68 -6.66
CA ALA A 500 -16.50 -16.76 -5.99
C ALA A 500 -17.45 -17.67 -6.77
N GLY A 501 -18.31 -18.38 -6.07
CA GLY A 501 -19.26 -19.29 -6.70
C GLY A 501 -20.32 -19.83 -5.72
N PRO A 502 -21.27 -20.63 -6.19
CA PRO A 502 -22.30 -21.23 -5.35
C PRO A 502 -21.78 -22.40 -4.49
N THR A 503 -20.71 -23.07 -4.93
CA THR A 503 -20.09 -24.21 -4.23
C THR A 503 -18.56 -24.15 -4.32
N PRO A 504 -17.81 -24.82 -3.42
CA PRO A 504 -16.36 -24.88 -3.47
C PRO A 504 -15.83 -25.48 -4.77
N GLU A 505 -16.48 -26.52 -5.29
CA GLU A 505 -16.08 -27.17 -6.54
C GLU A 505 -16.21 -26.23 -7.74
N SER A 506 -17.23 -25.36 -7.73
CA SER A 506 -17.38 -24.34 -8.77
C SER A 506 -16.25 -23.31 -8.73
N VAL A 507 -15.76 -22.94 -7.54
CA VAL A 507 -14.63 -22.05 -7.35
C VAL A 507 -13.32 -22.75 -7.66
N SER A 508 -13.12 -23.98 -7.15
CA SER A 508 -11.89 -24.76 -7.33
C SER A 508 -11.59 -25.08 -8.80
N ARG A 509 -12.60 -25.35 -9.63
CA ARG A 509 -12.41 -25.55 -11.08
C ARG A 509 -11.82 -24.33 -11.77
N HIS A 510 -12.07 -23.13 -11.26
CA HIS A 510 -11.48 -21.88 -11.77
C HIS A 510 -10.11 -21.59 -11.17
N CYS A 511 -9.80 -22.19 -10.01
CA CYS A 511 -8.56 -22.00 -9.26
C CYS A 511 -7.57 -23.17 -9.40
N GLN A 512 -7.80 -24.15 -10.27
CA GLN A 512 -6.99 -25.37 -10.43
C GLN A 512 -5.52 -25.13 -10.84
N HIS A 513 -5.09 -23.88 -10.87
CA HIS A 513 -3.69 -23.48 -11.08
C HIS A 513 -3.01 -22.98 -9.79
N GLY A 514 -3.65 -23.11 -8.62
CA GLY A 514 -3.13 -22.72 -7.31
C GLY A 514 -3.30 -23.84 -6.28
N ARG A 515 -2.85 -25.08 -6.57
CA ARG A 515 -2.84 -26.15 -5.58
C ARG A 515 -1.81 -25.83 -4.49
N THR A 516 -2.27 -25.89 -3.22
CA THR A 516 -1.37 -25.98 -2.08
C THR A 516 -0.64 -27.33 -2.08
N PRO A 517 0.62 -27.42 -1.63
CA PRO A 517 1.46 -28.64 -1.73
C PRO A 517 1.02 -29.84 -0.88
N SER A 518 -0.13 -29.81 -0.23
CA SER A 518 -0.54 -30.87 0.70
C SER A 518 -1.41 -31.99 0.12
N ASP A 519 -1.80 -31.94 -1.16
CA ASP A 519 -2.73 -32.91 -1.75
C ASP A 519 -2.05 -33.86 -2.76
N THR A 520 -1.08 -34.64 -2.28
CA THR A 520 -0.71 -35.89 -2.97
C THR A 520 -1.49 -37.03 -2.33
N PRO A 521 -2.48 -37.66 -2.99
CA PRO A 521 -3.09 -38.90 -2.44
C PRO A 521 -2.04 -39.99 -2.52
N GLY A 522 -1.47 -40.35 -1.37
CA GLY A 522 -0.74 -41.60 -1.21
C GLY A 522 -1.69 -42.80 -1.37
N GLY A 523 -1.64 -43.48 -2.50
CA GLY A 523 -2.46 -44.64 -2.77
C GLY A 523 -2.10 -45.34 -4.05
N LYS A 524 -0.86 -45.82 -4.18
CA LYS A 524 -0.56 -46.87 -5.15
C LYS A 524 -1.04 -48.22 -4.59
N THR A 525 -2.24 -48.61 -4.91
CA THR A 525 -2.60 -50.04 -4.85
C THR A 525 -1.91 -50.77 -6.00
N LYS A 526 -0.88 -51.55 -5.65
CA LYS A 526 -0.31 -52.59 -6.51
C LYS A 526 -1.40 -53.56 -6.88
N ARG A 527 -1.82 -53.61 -8.14
CA ARG A 527 -2.49 -54.81 -8.70
C ARG A 527 -1.40 -55.76 -9.15
N SER A 528 -1.33 -56.89 -8.51
CA SER A 528 -0.53 -58.04 -8.95
C SER A 528 -1.10 -58.60 -10.26
N PRO A 529 -0.28 -59.10 -11.20
CA PRO A 529 -0.76 -59.84 -12.34
C PRO A 529 -1.05 -61.29 -11.89
N LYS A 530 -2.22 -61.80 -12.25
CA LYS A 530 -2.47 -63.24 -12.26
C LYS A 530 -2.32 -63.75 -13.67
N ALA A 531 -1.46 -64.77 -13.75
CA ALA A 531 -1.35 -65.89 -14.72
C ALA A 531 -1.77 -65.64 -16.16
#